data_8391cc80b349d6c193ad494172d01847
#
_entry.id   8391cc80b349d6c193ad494172d01847
#
_cell.length_a   1.000
_cell.length_b   1.000
_cell.length_c   1.000
_cell.angle_alpha   90.00
_cell.angle_beta   90.00
_cell.angle_gamma   90.00
#
_symmetry.space_group_name_H-M   'P 1'
#
loop_
_entity.id
_entity.type
_entity.pdbx_description
1 polymer ?
#
loop_
_entity_poly.entity_id
_entity_poly.type
_entity_poly.pdbx_seq_one_letter_code
_entity_poly.pdbx_strand_id
1 'polypeptide(L)'
;MEDPVNTPEFWEACYESEMDGWDLGGPTPVFQRLSSEIPKGSICVIGCGRGYDAVTFAKQGFDVTAIDFTDNAISATKENAEEANVRINLIKEDIFNLPENLNYSFDYVMEYTCFCAISPLRRFEYDRAIWQLLKPEGKLLGLFLPLDKELDEGGPP
;
A
#
# COMPACT_ATOMS: atom_id res chain seq x y z
N MET A 1 -24.23 0.91 10.27
CA MET A 1 -23.70 1.96 9.38
C MET A 1 -22.31 1.51 9.01
N GLU A 2 -21.98 1.49 7.73
CA GLU A 2 -20.65 1.09 7.26
C GLU A 2 -19.63 2.16 7.68
N ASP A 3 -18.44 1.73 8.12
CA ASP A 3 -17.38 2.64 8.50
C ASP A 3 -16.89 3.38 7.24
N PRO A 4 -16.89 4.72 7.20
CA PRO A 4 -16.51 5.48 6.01
C PRO A 4 -15.14 5.10 5.43
N VAL A 5 -14.18 4.71 6.27
CA VAL A 5 -12.83 4.32 5.83
C VAL A 5 -12.81 3.04 4.96
N ASN A 6 -13.93 2.30 4.92
CA ASN A 6 -14.06 1.12 4.06
C ASN A 6 -14.48 1.46 2.62
N THR A 7 -14.68 2.73 2.31
CA THR A 7 -15.17 3.17 0.99
C THR A 7 -14.12 4.00 0.26
N PRO A 8 -13.92 3.80 -1.06
CA PRO A 8 -12.98 4.61 -1.83
C PRO A 8 -13.38 6.10 -1.84
N GLU A 9 -14.66 6.43 -1.77
CA GLU A 9 -15.15 7.82 -1.78
C GLU A 9 -14.62 8.65 -0.61
N PHE A 10 -14.45 8.04 0.56
CA PHE A 10 -13.86 8.71 1.71
C PHE A 10 -12.41 9.13 1.43
N TRP A 11 -11.62 8.23 0.87
CA TRP A 11 -10.21 8.48 0.58
C TRP A 11 -10.01 9.38 -0.64
N GLU A 12 -10.87 9.26 -1.66
CA GLU A 12 -10.89 10.21 -2.79
C GLU A 12 -11.10 11.65 -2.27
N ALA A 13 -12.07 11.84 -1.38
CA ALA A 13 -12.31 13.16 -0.77
C ALA A 13 -11.10 13.67 0.03
N CYS A 14 -10.34 12.79 0.69
CA CYS A 14 -9.11 13.17 1.37
C CYS A 14 -8.04 13.67 0.38
N TYR A 15 -7.84 12.98 -0.74
CA TYR A 15 -6.91 13.43 -1.79
C TYR A 15 -7.34 14.76 -2.42
N GLU A 16 -8.63 14.94 -2.71
CA GLU A 16 -9.18 16.16 -3.32
C GLU A 16 -9.11 17.39 -2.41
N SER A 17 -9.23 17.17 -1.09
CA SER A 17 -9.20 18.24 -0.08
C SER A 17 -7.82 18.50 0.52
N GLU A 18 -6.77 17.85 -0.01
CA GLU A 18 -5.39 17.93 0.51
C GLU A 18 -5.29 17.54 2.01
N MET A 19 -6.22 16.69 2.48
CA MET A 19 -6.19 16.10 3.82
C MET A 19 -5.45 14.75 3.82
N ASP A 20 -4.33 14.69 3.13
CA ASP A 20 -3.49 13.51 2.92
C ASP A 20 -2.18 13.60 3.74
N GLY A 21 -2.31 13.92 5.01
CA GLY A 21 -1.18 14.11 5.94
C GLY A 21 -0.23 12.90 6.10
N TRP A 22 -0.57 11.75 5.52
CA TRP A 22 0.32 10.60 5.41
C TRP A 22 1.31 10.71 4.24
N ASP A 23 1.08 11.61 3.28
CA ASP A 23 1.97 11.83 2.15
C ASP A 23 3.22 12.56 2.60
N LEU A 24 4.37 11.93 2.40
CA LEU A 24 5.69 12.50 2.72
C LEU A 24 6.26 13.35 1.57
N GLY A 25 5.59 13.44 0.43
CA GLY A 25 6.08 14.09 -0.78
C GLY A 25 7.25 13.37 -1.44
N GLY A 26 7.47 12.10 -1.10
CA GLY A 26 8.54 11.27 -1.62
C GLY A 26 8.59 9.89 -0.96
N PRO A 27 9.58 9.05 -1.34
CA PRO A 27 9.70 7.70 -0.81
C PRO A 27 10.00 7.69 0.69
N THR A 28 9.46 6.68 1.38
CA THR A 28 9.71 6.42 2.79
C THR A 28 11.18 6.05 3.01
N PRO A 29 11.94 6.75 3.85
CA PRO A 29 13.39 6.55 3.96
C PRO A 29 13.82 5.13 4.29
N VAL A 30 13.07 4.42 5.14
CA VAL A 30 13.37 3.02 5.48
C VAL A 30 13.20 2.09 4.28
N PHE A 31 12.17 2.28 3.46
CA PHE A 31 11.94 1.46 2.27
C PHE A 31 12.92 1.82 1.15
N GLN A 32 13.31 3.08 1.04
CA GLN A 32 14.37 3.50 0.12
C GLN A 32 15.67 2.75 0.43
N ARG A 33 16.06 2.64 1.70
CA ARG A 33 17.22 1.85 2.12
C ARG A 33 17.03 0.36 1.84
N LEU A 34 15.93 -0.23 2.30
CA LEU A 34 15.65 -1.67 2.12
C LEU A 34 15.64 -2.08 0.64
N SER A 35 15.13 -1.24 -0.25
CA SER A 35 15.08 -1.54 -1.69
C SER A 35 16.46 -1.79 -2.31
N SER A 36 17.53 -1.28 -1.70
CA SER A 36 18.91 -1.51 -2.13
C SER A 36 19.60 -2.67 -1.41
N GLU A 37 19.10 -3.06 -0.23
CA GLU A 37 19.75 -4.04 0.65
C GLU A 37 19.19 -5.46 0.52
N ILE A 38 17.89 -5.61 0.23
CA ILE A 38 17.25 -6.93 0.16
C ILE A 38 17.34 -7.56 -1.23
N PRO A 39 17.28 -8.90 -1.34
CA PRO A 39 17.25 -9.60 -2.63
C PRO A 39 16.08 -9.13 -3.50
N LYS A 40 16.33 -8.97 -4.80
CA LYS A 40 15.29 -8.59 -5.75
C LYS A 40 14.29 -9.73 -5.93
N GLY A 41 13.04 -9.37 -6.18
CA GLY A 41 11.95 -10.32 -6.37
C GLY A 41 10.66 -9.61 -6.72
N SER A 42 9.55 -10.32 -6.63
CA SER A 42 8.21 -9.78 -6.80
C SER A 42 7.75 -9.10 -5.51
N ILE A 43 7.24 -7.89 -5.61
CA ILE A 43 6.74 -7.11 -4.48
C ILE A 43 5.36 -6.52 -4.76
N CYS A 44 4.45 -6.69 -3.81
CA CYS A 44 3.13 -6.08 -3.83
C CYS A 44 3.10 -4.92 -2.84
N VAL A 45 2.84 -3.72 -3.34
CA VAL A 45 2.66 -2.50 -2.53
C VAL A 45 1.18 -2.26 -2.36
N ILE A 46 0.66 -2.52 -1.17
CA ILE A 46 -0.76 -2.38 -0.84
C ILE A 46 -1.06 -0.99 -0.28
N GLY A 47 -2.24 -0.44 -0.66
CA GLY A 47 -2.55 0.95 -0.34
C GLY A 47 -1.46 1.88 -0.84
N CYS A 48 -1.13 1.78 -2.13
CA CYS A 48 0.11 2.37 -2.68
C CYS A 48 0.11 3.90 -2.69
N GLY A 49 -1.03 4.55 -2.52
CA GLY A 49 -1.14 6.01 -2.53
C GLY A 49 -0.56 6.62 -3.80
N ARG A 50 0.30 7.62 -3.67
CA ARG A 50 0.96 8.26 -4.82
C ARG A 50 2.12 7.42 -5.42
N GLY A 51 2.42 6.25 -4.84
CA GLY A 51 3.33 5.27 -5.43
C GLY A 51 4.82 5.59 -5.32
N TYR A 52 5.23 6.49 -4.46
CA TYR A 52 6.67 6.83 -4.31
C TYR A 52 7.52 5.61 -3.94
N ASP A 53 7.06 4.79 -3.01
CA ASP A 53 7.77 3.59 -2.60
C ASP A 53 7.73 2.51 -3.69
N ALA A 54 6.59 2.34 -4.38
CA ALA A 54 6.46 1.44 -5.52
C ALA A 54 7.46 1.78 -6.63
N VAL A 55 7.56 3.07 -6.98
CA VAL A 55 8.55 3.58 -7.96
C VAL A 55 9.98 3.32 -7.48
N THR A 56 10.25 3.50 -6.20
CA THR A 56 11.57 3.27 -5.61
C THR A 56 12.01 1.81 -5.75
N PHE A 57 11.13 0.86 -5.43
CA PHE A 57 11.42 -0.57 -5.63
C PHE A 57 11.56 -0.92 -7.12
N ALA A 58 10.73 -0.36 -8.00
CA ALA A 58 10.83 -0.60 -9.43
C ALA A 58 12.16 -0.09 -10.01
N LYS A 59 12.65 1.08 -9.59
CA LYS A 59 13.97 1.61 -9.96
C LYS A 59 15.12 0.68 -9.54
N GLN A 60 14.93 -0.05 -8.45
CA GLN A 60 15.91 -1.01 -7.95
C GLN A 60 15.82 -2.37 -8.65
N GLY A 61 14.88 -2.56 -9.57
CA GLY A 61 14.74 -3.80 -10.36
C GLY A 61 13.85 -4.87 -9.75
N PHE A 62 12.97 -4.50 -8.82
CA PHE A 62 11.90 -5.39 -8.36
C PHE A 62 10.79 -5.47 -9.41
N ASP A 63 10.10 -6.61 -9.46
CA ASP A 63 8.84 -6.78 -10.18
C ASP A 63 7.68 -6.28 -9.30
N VAL A 64 7.22 -5.05 -9.56
CA VAL A 64 6.32 -4.31 -8.67
C VAL A 64 4.88 -4.39 -9.15
N THR A 65 3.99 -4.82 -8.26
CA THR A 65 2.54 -4.63 -8.36
C THR A 65 2.10 -3.65 -7.28
N ALA A 66 1.39 -2.60 -7.66
CA ALA A 66 0.85 -1.60 -6.74
C ALA A 66 -0.68 -1.65 -6.75
N ILE A 67 -1.27 -1.72 -5.56
CA ILE A 67 -2.71 -1.87 -5.35
C ILE A 67 -3.23 -0.69 -4.54
N ASP A 68 -4.31 -0.09 -5.02
CA ASP A 68 -5.10 0.88 -4.28
C ASP A 68 -6.54 0.82 -4.81
N PHE A 69 -7.51 1.23 -4.01
CA PHE A 69 -8.90 1.23 -4.48
C PHE A 69 -9.41 2.61 -4.93
N THR A 70 -8.56 3.65 -4.85
CA THR A 70 -8.87 5.02 -5.28
C THR A 70 -8.33 5.31 -6.68
N ASP A 71 -9.08 6.08 -7.47
CA ASP A 71 -8.62 6.55 -8.78
C ASP A 71 -7.46 7.54 -8.65
N ASN A 72 -7.51 8.42 -7.63
CA ASN A 72 -6.45 9.39 -7.35
C ASN A 72 -5.11 8.69 -7.12
N ALA A 73 -5.05 7.66 -6.27
CA ALA A 73 -3.82 6.93 -5.98
C ALA A 73 -3.27 6.20 -7.22
N ILE A 74 -4.12 5.48 -7.95
CA ILE A 74 -3.72 4.74 -9.16
C ILE A 74 -3.21 5.70 -10.23
N SER A 75 -3.89 6.83 -10.47
CA SER A 75 -3.46 7.84 -11.44
C SER A 75 -2.12 8.46 -11.06
N ALA A 76 -1.96 8.87 -9.80
CA ALA A 76 -0.70 9.45 -9.31
C ALA A 76 0.46 8.45 -9.37
N THR A 77 0.23 7.18 -9.01
CA THR A 77 1.26 6.13 -9.13
C THR A 77 1.66 5.91 -10.59
N LYS A 78 0.70 5.93 -11.51
CA LYS A 78 0.97 5.81 -12.95
C LYS A 78 1.84 6.96 -13.44
N GLU A 79 1.48 8.19 -13.14
CA GLU A 79 2.24 9.39 -13.52
C GLU A 79 3.67 9.35 -12.99
N ASN A 80 3.85 9.04 -11.70
CA ASN A 80 5.16 8.92 -11.06
C ASN A 80 6.02 7.79 -11.68
N ALA A 81 5.40 6.67 -12.07
CA ALA A 81 6.09 5.58 -12.75
C ALA A 81 6.54 5.97 -14.17
N GLU A 82 5.69 6.68 -14.92
CA GLU A 82 5.99 7.21 -16.25
C GLU A 82 7.14 8.23 -16.19
N GLU A 83 7.08 9.18 -15.28
CA GLU A 83 8.15 10.17 -15.06
C GLU A 83 9.48 9.51 -14.69
N ALA A 84 9.42 8.46 -13.89
CA ALA A 84 10.60 7.70 -13.48
C ALA A 84 11.09 6.71 -14.55
N ASN A 85 10.36 6.54 -15.64
CA ASN A 85 10.61 5.57 -16.70
C ASN A 85 10.74 4.13 -16.17
N VAL A 86 9.84 3.73 -15.27
CA VAL A 86 9.75 2.38 -14.71
C VAL A 86 8.40 1.73 -15.01
N ARG A 87 8.35 0.40 -14.95
CA ARG A 87 7.12 -0.38 -15.10
C ARG A 87 6.60 -0.79 -13.73
N ILE A 88 5.32 -0.57 -13.50
CA ILE A 88 4.58 -1.04 -12.33
C ILE A 88 3.26 -1.63 -12.81
N ASN A 89 2.92 -2.82 -12.35
CA ASN A 89 1.60 -3.39 -12.56
C ASN A 89 0.62 -2.73 -11.59
N LEU A 90 -0.35 -1.98 -12.12
CA LEU A 90 -1.33 -1.24 -11.33
C LEU A 90 -2.64 -2.00 -11.26
N ILE A 91 -3.16 -2.18 -10.05
CA ILE A 91 -4.45 -2.84 -9.81
C ILE A 91 -5.31 -1.92 -8.96
N LYS A 92 -6.43 -1.45 -9.54
CA LYS A 92 -7.44 -0.73 -8.79
C LYS A 92 -8.42 -1.72 -8.19
N GLU A 93 -8.23 -2.06 -6.93
CA GLU A 93 -9.09 -3.01 -6.22
C GLU A 93 -8.95 -2.83 -4.70
N ASP A 94 -10.01 -3.21 -3.96
CA ASP A 94 -9.95 -3.36 -2.51
C ASP A 94 -9.04 -4.54 -2.15
N ILE A 95 -8.12 -4.34 -1.20
CA ILE A 95 -7.22 -5.40 -0.71
C ILE A 95 -7.95 -6.62 -0.16
N PHE A 96 -9.21 -6.46 0.20
CA PHE A 96 -10.07 -7.55 0.70
C PHE A 96 -10.82 -8.29 -0.41
N ASN A 97 -10.71 -7.85 -1.65
CA ASN A 97 -11.40 -8.43 -2.81
C ASN A 97 -10.45 -8.71 -3.98
N LEU A 98 -9.21 -9.05 -3.68
CA LEU A 98 -8.20 -9.29 -4.71
C LEU A 98 -8.47 -10.56 -5.51
N PRO A 99 -8.17 -10.55 -6.83
CA PRO A 99 -8.34 -11.71 -7.67
C PRO A 99 -7.41 -12.86 -7.27
N GLU A 100 -7.91 -14.09 -7.34
CA GLU A 100 -7.22 -15.31 -6.90
C GLU A 100 -5.86 -15.56 -7.60
N ASN A 101 -5.68 -15.03 -8.81
CA ASN A 101 -4.41 -15.17 -9.54
C ASN A 101 -3.24 -14.42 -8.89
N LEU A 102 -3.50 -13.58 -7.88
CA LEU A 102 -2.46 -12.94 -7.09
C LEU A 102 -2.04 -13.79 -5.87
N ASN A 103 -2.77 -14.86 -5.56
CA ASN A 103 -2.47 -15.71 -4.41
C ASN A 103 -1.07 -16.32 -4.55
N TYR A 104 -0.30 -16.24 -3.46
CA TYR A 104 1.05 -16.80 -3.34
C TYR A 104 2.02 -16.36 -4.45
N SER A 105 1.86 -15.11 -4.92
CA SER A 105 2.61 -14.60 -6.08
C SER A 105 3.79 -13.71 -5.72
N PHE A 106 3.88 -13.24 -4.47
CA PHE A 106 4.85 -12.23 -4.09
C PHE A 106 5.89 -12.73 -3.09
N ASP A 107 7.16 -12.36 -3.33
CA ASP A 107 8.27 -12.56 -2.38
C ASP A 107 8.16 -11.57 -1.20
N TYR A 108 7.57 -10.39 -1.48
CA TYR A 108 7.35 -9.34 -0.49
C TYR A 108 5.95 -8.74 -0.64
N VAL A 109 5.35 -8.38 0.50
CA VAL A 109 4.26 -7.41 0.57
C VAL A 109 4.78 -6.22 1.35
N MET A 110 4.63 -5.02 0.80
CA MET A 110 5.04 -3.77 1.45
C MET A 110 3.81 -2.96 1.83
N GLU A 111 3.80 -2.44 3.05
CA GLU A 111 2.78 -1.53 3.51
C GLU A 111 3.36 -0.36 4.32
N TYR A 112 2.80 0.81 4.08
CA TYR A 112 2.98 2.02 4.87
C TYR A 112 1.64 2.73 4.96
N THR A 113 1.17 2.96 6.19
CA THR A 113 -0.11 3.62 6.49
C THR A 113 -1.39 2.94 5.98
N CYS A 114 -1.29 1.73 5.43
CA CYS A 114 -2.46 0.96 5.01
C CYS A 114 -3.18 0.31 6.19
N PHE A 115 -2.47 -0.40 7.06
CA PHE A 115 -3.06 -1.08 8.23
C PHE A 115 -3.77 -0.11 9.19
N CYS A 116 -3.20 1.07 9.42
CA CYS A 116 -3.82 2.08 10.27
C CYS A 116 -5.01 2.79 9.60
N ALA A 117 -5.17 2.66 8.29
CA ALA A 117 -6.24 3.27 7.51
C ALA A 117 -7.50 2.41 7.42
N ILE A 118 -7.39 1.10 7.70
CA ILE A 118 -8.55 0.19 7.68
C ILE A 118 -9.31 0.21 9.01
N SER A 119 -10.62 -0.09 8.93
CA SER A 119 -11.43 -0.27 10.14
C SER A 119 -10.82 -1.31 11.07
N PRO A 120 -10.70 -1.04 12.39
CA PRO A 120 -10.23 -2.02 13.36
C PRO A 120 -10.97 -3.36 13.33
N LEU A 121 -12.25 -3.34 12.92
CA LEU A 121 -13.07 -4.54 12.79
C LEU A 121 -12.62 -5.46 11.65
N ARG A 122 -11.86 -4.93 10.66
CA ARG A 122 -11.36 -5.68 9.50
C ARG A 122 -9.90 -6.11 9.61
N ARG A 123 -9.24 -5.89 10.74
CA ARG A 123 -7.82 -6.22 10.91
C ARG A 123 -7.50 -7.72 10.77
N PHE A 124 -8.45 -8.59 11.12
CA PHE A 124 -8.32 -10.04 10.84
C PHE A 124 -8.39 -10.38 9.35
N GLU A 125 -9.22 -9.65 8.60
CA GLU A 125 -9.28 -9.80 7.15
C GLU A 125 -7.96 -9.34 6.50
N TYR A 126 -7.37 -8.26 7.03
CA TYR A 126 -6.07 -7.76 6.58
C TYR A 126 -4.96 -8.82 6.73
N ASP A 127 -4.83 -9.41 7.91
CA ASP A 127 -3.84 -10.48 8.14
C ASP A 127 -4.01 -11.62 7.11
N ARG A 128 -5.23 -12.04 6.89
CA ARG A 128 -5.54 -13.08 5.90
C ARG A 128 -5.17 -12.66 4.47
N ALA A 129 -5.47 -11.41 4.07
CA ALA A 129 -5.15 -10.89 2.75
C ALA A 129 -3.63 -10.87 2.51
N ILE A 130 -2.83 -10.44 3.51
CA ILE A 130 -1.38 -10.45 3.42
C ILE A 130 -0.84 -11.86 3.23
N TRP A 131 -1.30 -12.83 4.03
CA TRP A 131 -0.87 -14.23 3.92
C TRP A 131 -1.24 -14.86 2.57
N GLN A 132 -2.38 -14.48 1.98
CA GLN A 132 -2.78 -14.96 0.67
C GLN A 132 -1.89 -14.44 -0.46
N LEU A 133 -1.38 -13.23 -0.35
CA LEU A 133 -0.48 -12.63 -1.36
C LEU A 133 0.93 -13.22 -1.33
N LEU A 134 1.43 -13.55 -0.14
CA LEU A 134 2.82 -13.98 0.05
C LEU A 134 3.04 -15.43 -0.41
N LYS A 135 4.14 -15.63 -1.14
CA LYS A 135 4.69 -16.98 -1.36
C LYS A 135 5.06 -17.64 -0.03
N PRO A 136 5.20 -18.98 0.02
CA PRO A 136 5.89 -19.63 1.13
C PRO A 136 7.25 -18.94 1.37
N GLU A 137 7.56 -18.60 2.63
CA GLU A 137 8.75 -17.85 3.04
C GLU A 137 8.80 -16.36 2.59
N GLY A 138 7.75 -15.86 1.93
CA GLY A 138 7.61 -14.44 1.60
C GLY A 138 7.56 -13.57 2.87
N LYS A 139 7.85 -12.29 2.74
CA LYS A 139 8.01 -11.38 3.89
C LYS A 139 7.12 -10.15 3.76
N LEU A 140 6.50 -9.78 4.87
CA LEU A 140 5.85 -8.48 5.02
C LEU A 140 6.90 -7.43 5.41
N LEU A 141 6.98 -6.37 4.63
CA LEU A 141 7.76 -5.17 4.91
C LEU A 141 6.80 -4.08 5.35
N GLY A 142 6.59 -3.93 6.63
CA GLY A 142 5.62 -2.98 7.19
C GLY A 142 6.28 -1.92 8.05
N LEU A 143 5.80 -0.69 7.93
CA LEU A 143 6.08 0.40 8.85
C LEU A 143 4.78 0.79 9.53
N PHE A 144 4.59 0.28 10.74
CA PHE A 144 3.36 0.43 11.51
C PHE A 144 3.45 1.62 12.46
N LEU A 145 2.38 2.41 12.51
CA LEU A 145 2.25 3.45 13.52
C LEU A 145 2.03 2.83 14.90
N PRO A 146 2.52 3.48 15.98
CA PRO A 146 2.21 3.03 17.33
C PRO A 146 0.69 2.97 17.55
N LEU A 147 0.21 1.83 18.06
CA LEU A 147 -1.21 1.60 18.34
C LEU A 147 -1.55 1.79 19.83
N ASP A 148 -0.84 2.69 20.50
CA ASP A 148 -0.99 2.99 21.92
C ASP A 148 -1.89 4.20 22.21
N LYS A 149 -2.49 4.79 21.16
CA LYS A 149 -3.46 5.87 21.31
C LYS A 149 -4.85 5.33 21.62
N GLU A 150 -5.63 6.10 22.37
CA GLU A 150 -7.03 5.78 22.64
C GLU A 150 -7.88 5.95 21.36
N LEU A 151 -8.94 5.14 21.23
CA LEU A 151 -9.79 5.12 20.03
C LEU A 151 -10.53 6.44 19.75
N ASP A 152 -10.64 7.32 20.77
CA ASP A 152 -11.29 8.64 20.68
C ASP A 152 -10.33 9.79 20.35
N GLU A 153 -9.04 9.51 20.25
CA GLU A 153 -8.02 10.50 19.89
C GLU A 153 -7.97 10.73 18.38
N GLY A 154 -8.92 11.02 17.67
CA GLY A 154 -8.93 11.38 16.25
C GLY A 154 -7.73 10.96 15.38
N GLY A 155 -7.85 11.01 14.07
CA GLY A 155 -6.85 10.52 13.11
C GLY A 155 -7.13 9.07 12.67
N PRO A 156 -6.20 8.38 12.01
CA PRO A 156 -6.40 7.00 11.58
C PRO A 156 -6.72 6.09 12.77
N PRO A 157 -7.67 5.15 12.62
CA PRO A 157 -8.09 4.26 13.69
C PRO A 157 -6.99 3.33 14.22
#